data_934bd5a7aab0c9912f0c79ea469d22c3
#
_entry.id   934bd5a7aab0c9912f0c79ea469d22c3
#
_cell.length_a   1.000
_cell.length_b   1.000
_cell.length_c   1.000
_cell.angle_alpha   90.00
_cell.angle_beta   90.00
_cell.angle_gamma   90.00
#
_symmetry.space_group_name_H-M   'P 1'
#
loop_
_entity.id
_entity.type
_entity.pdbx_description
1 polymer ?
#
loop_
_entity_poly.entity_id
_entity_poly.type
_entity_poly.pdbx_seq_one_letter_code
_entity_poly.pdbx_strand_id
1 'polypeptide(L)'
;MLINNIPFGADLGDILSELQLQLKANNIQLLQAMRDTPDNIMVSCPYHKGGQERRPSAGILKKDGTFHCFTCGETHSLQEVISYCFGHTDDIVGGFGWEWLLKNFLTVSVEERKSVELDFSRNRSYAQSVDNFVDENELDKYREYHPYMWKRKMTPEVVDIFDIGFDKDTDCITFPVRDINGNCLFVARRSVKTKFFNYPSGTEKPVYGLYELNCLDTYPKEVIICESMIDAITCWVYGKYAVALNGLGNDLQFAQLNKMPCRKFILATDNDEAGQKARKRLRTYIKNKLITEYVFPEGKKDINDLSLEEFTNLREIF
;
A
#
# COMPACT_ATOMS: atom_id res chain seq x y z
N MET A 1 -0.87 -23.77 0.12
CA MET A 1 -0.25 -22.57 0.71
C MET A 1 -1.18 -21.36 0.63
N LEU A 2 -0.92 -20.30 1.35
CA LEU A 2 -1.68 -19.04 1.26
C LEU A 2 -0.87 -18.01 0.48
N ILE A 3 -1.42 -17.47 -0.60
CA ILE A 3 -0.82 -16.36 -1.35
C ILE A 3 -1.89 -15.26 -1.41
N ASN A 4 -1.58 -14.05 -0.92
CA ASN A 4 -2.54 -12.94 -0.79
C ASN A 4 -3.85 -13.36 -0.06
N ASN A 5 -3.72 -14.17 0.99
CA ASN A 5 -4.84 -14.75 1.76
C ASN A 5 -5.79 -15.69 0.98
N ILE A 6 -5.43 -16.07 -0.24
CA ILE A 6 -6.18 -17.07 -1.02
C ILE A 6 -5.51 -18.44 -0.84
N PRO A 7 -6.27 -19.47 -0.43
CA PRO A 7 -5.73 -20.81 -0.31
C PRO A 7 -5.56 -21.46 -1.71
N PHE A 8 -4.34 -21.90 -2.01
CA PHE A 8 -4.03 -22.72 -3.18
C PHE A 8 -3.91 -24.18 -2.74
N GLY A 9 -4.49 -25.09 -3.54
CA GLY A 9 -4.45 -26.53 -3.29
C GLY A 9 -3.08 -27.17 -3.51
N ALA A 10 -2.10 -26.41 -3.99
CA ALA A 10 -0.73 -26.84 -4.22
C ALA A 10 0.23 -26.28 -3.16
N ASP A 11 1.31 -26.96 -2.90
CA ASP A 11 2.42 -26.40 -2.13
C ASP A 11 3.39 -25.61 -3.02
N LEU A 12 4.38 -24.95 -2.41
CA LEU A 12 5.35 -24.15 -3.14
C LEU A 12 6.21 -24.99 -4.11
N GLY A 13 6.50 -26.25 -3.74
CA GLY A 13 7.29 -27.17 -4.57
C GLY A 13 6.57 -27.51 -5.87
N ASP A 14 5.27 -27.79 -5.78
CA ASP A 14 4.41 -28.05 -6.94
C ASP A 14 4.35 -26.84 -7.86
N ILE A 15 4.14 -25.65 -7.29
CA ILE A 15 4.06 -24.39 -8.05
C ILE A 15 5.37 -24.11 -8.79
N LEU A 16 6.52 -24.25 -8.13
CA LEU A 16 7.82 -24.02 -8.73
C LEU A 16 8.19 -25.08 -9.77
N SER A 17 7.75 -26.34 -9.58
CA SER A 17 7.95 -27.40 -10.54
C SER A 17 7.20 -27.15 -11.84
N GLU A 18 5.93 -26.74 -11.75
CA GLU A 18 5.13 -26.35 -12.91
C GLU A 18 5.70 -25.10 -13.60
N LEU A 19 6.12 -24.11 -12.81
CA LEU A 19 6.77 -22.90 -13.34
C LEU A 19 8.01 -23.26 -14.14
N GLN A 20 8.90 -24.09 -13.61
CA GLN A 20 10.11 -24.54 -14.32
C GLN A 20 9.79 -25.31 -15.60
N LEU A 21 8.76 -26.17 -15.58
CA LEU A 21 8.32 -26.90 -16.75
C LEU A 21 7.90 -25.94 -17.87
N GLN A 22 7.09 -24.94 -17.55
CA GLN A 22 6.61 -23.95 -18.52
C GLN A 22 7.72 -23.01 -18.99
N LEU A 23 8.63 -22.57 -18.11
CA LEU A 23 9.80 -21.79 -18.50
C LEU A 23 10.68 -22.56 -19.50
N LYS A 24 10.95 -23.83 -19.22
CA LYS A 24 11.71 -24.72 -20.13
C LYS A 24 11.02 -24.88 -21.48
N ALA A 25 9.71 -25.06 -21.49
CA ALA A 25 8.93 -25.17 -22.74
C ALA A 25 9.01 -23.90 -23.59
N ASN A 26 9.22 -22.73 -22.95
CA ASN A 26 9.41 -21.45 -23.65
C ASN A 26 10.89 -21.09 -23.88
N ASN A 27 11.83 -22.02 -23.70
CA ASN A 27 13.28 -21.80 -23.77
C ASN A 27 13.84 -20.74 -22.84
N ILE A 28 13.18 -20.51 -21.69
CA ILE A 28 13.61 -19.56 -20.65
C ILE A 28 14.44 -20.31 -19.61
N GLN A 29 15.68 -19.85 -19.38
CA GLN A 29 16.63 -20.50 -18.48
C GLN A 29 16.73 -19.74 -17.15
N LEU A 30 15.62 -19.58 -16.43
CA LEU A 30 15.55 -18.94 -15.12
C LEU A 30 15.13 -19.96 -14.04
N LEU A 31 15.41 -19.68 -12.79
CA LEU A 31 15.06 -20.51 -11.61
C LEU A 31 15.52 -21.98 -11.69
N GLN A 32 16.68 -22.24 -12.34
CA GLN A 32 17.10 -23.61 -12.68
C GLN A 32 17.59 -24.44 -11.49
N ALA A 33 18.31 -23.82 -10.55
CA ALA A 33 18.82 -24.52 -9.38
C ALA A 33 17.82 -24.38 -8.24
N MET A 34 17.38 -25.50 -7.69
CA MET A 34 16.49 -25.54 -6.52
C MET A 34 17.07 -26.43 -5.44
N ARG A 35 16.90 -26.01 -4.18
CA ARG A 35 17.20 -26.83 -3.00
C ARG A 35 16.16 -26.61 -1.93
N ASP A 36 15.51 -27.66 -1.53
CA ASP A 36 14.51 -27.61 -0.45
C ASP A 36 15.16 -27.47 0.93
N THR A 37 14.59 -26.63 1.77
CA THR A 37 14.93 -26.42 3.18
C THR A 37 13.65 -26.42 4.01
N PRO A 38 13.68 -26.50 5.34
CA PRO A 38 12.46 -26.55 6.16
C PRO A 38 11.49 -25.40 5.85
N ASP A 39 11.97 -24.17 5.77
CA ASP A 39 11.13 -22.96 5.66
C ASP A 39 11.08 -22.37 4.26
N ASN A 40 12.08 -22.67 3.41
CA ASN A 40 12.26 -22.05 2.09
C ASN A 40 12.55 -23.10 1.02
N ILE A 41 12.23 -22.74 -0.23
CA ILE A 41 12.86 -23.35 -1.40
C ILE A 41 13.89 -22.37 -1.93
N MET A 42 15.15 -22.78 -1.90
CA MET A 42 16.26 -22.00 -2.43
C MET A 42 16.29 -22.12 -3.95
N VAL A 43 16.40 -20.99 -4.65
CA VAL A 43 16.37 -20.91 -6.13
C VAL A 43 17.51 -20.03 -6.65
N SER A 44 17.90 -20.22 -7.91
CA SER A 44 18.74 -19.25 -8.62
C SER A 44 17.96 -17.94 -8.77
N CYS A 45 18.58 -16.81 -8.41
CA CYS A 45 17.92 -15.51 -8.49
C CYS A 45 17.76 -15.09 -9.95
N PRO A 46 16.56 -14.76 -10.42
CA PRO A 46 16.35 -14.32 -11.80
C PRO A 46 16.80 -12.87 -12.07
N TYR A 47 16.98 -12.06 -11.00
CA TYR A 47 17.21 -10.61 -11.10
C TYR A 47 18.67 -10.20 -11.26
N HIS A 48 19.62 -11.11 -11.09
CA HIS A 48 21.03 -10.80 -11.33
C HIS A 48 21.74 -11.92 -12.09
N LYS A 49 22.89 -11.60 -12.71
CA LYS A 49 23.71 -12.51 -13.53
C LYS A 49 22.92 -13.28 -14.61
N GLY A 50 21.83 -12.67 -15.13
CA GLY A 50 20.97 -13.32 -16.12
C GLY A 50 20.30 -14.59 -15.62
N GLY A 51 20.12 -14.76 -14.30
CA GLY A 51 19.52 -15.94 -13.69
C GLY A 51 20.43 -17.18 -13.67
N GLN A 52 21.70 -17.05 -14.13
CA GLN A 52 22.63 -18.18 -14.26
C GLN A 52 23.58 -18.26 -13.07
N GLU A 53 23.22 -19.07 -12.12
CA GLU A 53 24.03 -19.33 -10.91
C GLU A 53 24.24 -20.84 -10.75
N ARG A 54 25.46 -21.19 -10.31
CA ARG A 54 25.77 -22.59 -9.98
C ARG A 54 25.20 -23.01 -8.62
N ARG A 55 24.95 -22.07 -7.73
CA ARG A 55 24.38 -22.30 -6.40
C ARG A 55 23.22 -21.33 -6.17
N PRO A 56 22.08 -21.81 -5.65
CA PRO A 56 20.94 -20.95 -5.33
C PRO A 56 21.34 -19.85 -4.36
N SER A 57 21.00 -18.59 -4.68
CA SER A 57 21.30 -17.43 -3.85
C SER A 57 20.05 -16.73 -3.31
N ALA A 58 18.88 -17.17 -3.72
CA ALA A 58 17.60 -16.65 -3.27
C ALA A 58 16.76 -17.72 -2.59
N GLY A 59 15.92 -17.32 -1.64
CA GLY A 59 14.94 -18.17 -0.96
C GLY A 59 13.52 -17.71 -1.24
N ILE A 60 12.62 -18.66 -1.41
CA ILE A 60 11.16 -18.40 -1.46
C ILE A 60 10.54 -19.06 -0.25
N LEU A 61 9.85 -18.28 0.60
CA LEU A 61 9.21 -18.75 1.82
C LEU A 61 8.04 -19.68 1.48
N LYS A 62 8.01 -20.88 2.08
CA LYS A 62 6.92 -21.86 1.89
C LYS A 62 5.59 -21.39 2.46
N LYS A 63 5.62 -20.47 3.44
CA LYS A 63 4.42 -19.98 4.11
C LYS A 63 3.57 -19.11 3.18
N ASP A 64 4.17 -18.19 2.46
CA ASP A 64 3.46 -17.11 1.74
C ASP A 64 4.03 -16.80 0.35
N GLY A 65 5.10 -17.46 -0.08
CA GLY A 65 5.72 -17.24 -1.37
C GLY A 65 6.61 -16.00 -1.47
N THR A 66 6.96 -15.37 -0.35
CA THR A 66 7.89 -14.22 -0.37
C THR A 66 9.27 -14.66 -0.86
N PHE A 67 9.76 -14.02 -1.92
CA PHE A 67 11.09 -14.19 -2.49
C PHE A 67 12.05 -13.19 -1.88
N HIS A 68 13.25 -13.64 -1.51
CA HIS A 68 14.36 -12.78 -1.14
C HIS A 68 15.69 -13.32 -1.65
N CYS A 69 16.50 -12.47 -2.31
CA CYS A 69 17.84 -12.81 -2.74
C CYS A 69 18.89 -12.30 -1.76
N PHE A 70 19.68 -13.20 -1.20
CA PHE A 70 20.74 -12.86 -0.24
C PHE A 70 21.98 -12.25 -0.89
N THR A 71 22.07 -12.22 -2.24
CA THR A 71 23.20 -11.65 -2.98
C THR A 71 22.93 -10.25 -3.48
N CYS A 72 21.77 -9.99 -4.13
CA CYS A 72 21.44 -8.67 -4.67
C CYS A 72 20.45 -7.88 -3.80
N GLY A 73 19.86 -8.50 -2.76
CA GLY A 73 18.92 -7.85 -1.84
C GLY A 73 17.49 -7.71 -2.38
N GLU A 74 17.19 -8.16 -3.60
CA GLU A 74 15.86 -8.09 -4.18
C GLU A 74 14.84 -8.89 -3.37
N THR A 75 13.67 -8.29 -3.15
CA THR A 75 12.55 -8.90 -2.42
C THR A 75 11.27 -8.69 -3.20
N HIS A 76 10.57 -9.77 -3.51
CA HIS A 76 9.38 -9.79 -4.36
C HIS A 76 8.37 -10.81 -3.86
N SER A 77 7.11 -10.65 -4.26
CA SER A 77 6.09 -11.69 -4.12
C SER A 77 6.27 -12.79 -5.17
N LEU A 78 5.68 -13.98 -4.93
CA LEU A 78 5.78 -15.08 -5.90
C LEU A 78 5.20 -14.71 -7.28
N GLN A 79 4.08 -13.98 -7.31
CA GLN A 79 3.48 -13.53 -8.56
C GLN A 79 4.38 -12.54 -9.34
N GLU A 80 5.12 -11.67 -8.65
CA GLU A 80 6.07 -10.78 -9.31
C GLU A 80 7.25 -11.55 -9.90
N VAL A 81 7.74 -12.56 -9.17
CA VAL A 81 8.79 -13.48 -9.69
C VAL A 81 8.31 -14.22 -10.93
N ILE A 82 7.08 -14.74 -10.93
CA ILE A 82 6.49 -15.42 -12.08
C ILE A 82 6.36 -14.45 -13.27
N SER A 83 5.80 -13.25 -13.06
CA SER A 83 5.69 -12.22 -14.09
C SER A 83 7.05 -11.90 -14.71
N TYR A 84 8.05 -11.65 -13.87
CA TYR A 84 9.41 -11.35 -14.31
C TYR A 84 10.00 -12.48 -15.16
N CYS A 85 9.85 -13.73 -14.74
CA CYS A 85 10.39 -14.89 -15.45
C CYS A 85 9.80 -15.05 -16.86
N PHE A 86 8.56 -14.63 -17.10
CA PHE A 86 7.92 -14.62 -18.42
C PHE A 86 8.10 -13.30 -19.19
N GLY A 87 8.95 -12.39 -18.71
CA GLY A 87 9.29 -11.13 -19.39
C GLY A 87 8.33 -9.98 -19.15
N HIS A 88 7.41 -10.09 -18.20
CA HIS A 88 6.50 -9.03 -17.78
C HIS A 88 7.17 -8.12 -16.75
N THR A 89 8.24 -7.42 -17.15
CA THR A 89 9.06 -6.58 -16.25
C THR A 89 8.38 -5.29 -15.82
N ASP A 90 7.35 -4.85 -16.56
CA ASP A 90 6.53 -3.67 -16.24
C ASP A 90 5.30 -4.02 -15.37
N ASP A 91 5.12 -5.27 -15.02
CA ASP A 91 4.04 -5.76 -14.19
C ASP A 91 4.37 -5.56 -12.70
N ILE A 92 4.14 -4.33 -12.21
CA ILE A 92 4.54 -3.88 -10.87
C ILE A 92 3.84 -4.67 -9.75
N VAL A 93 2.69 -5.28 -10.02
CA VAL A 93 1.87 -6.02 -9.03
C VAL A 93 1.78 -7.51 -9.34
N GLY A 94 2.53 -7.96 -10.34
CA GLY A 94 2.52 -9.37 -10.75
C GLY A 94 1.19 -9.83 -11.33
N GLY A 95 0.48 -8.98 -12.08
CA GLY A 95 -0.82 -9.28 -12.67
C GLY A 95 -0.81 -10.54 -13.52
N PHE A 96 0.18 -10.67 -14.44
CA PHE A 96 0.36 -11.90 -15.20
C PHE A 96 0.64 -13.09 -14.28
N GLY A 97 1.57 -12.96 -13.32
CA GLY A 97 1.91 -14.04 -12.41
C GLY A 97 0.75 -14.44 -11.50
N TRP A 98 -0.10 -13.48 -11.13
CA TRP A 98 -1.32 -13.78 -10.40
C TRP A 98 -2.33 -14.57 -11.23
N GLU A 99 -2.60 -14.15 -12.47
CA GLU A 99 -3.47 -14.88 -13.40
C GLU A 99 -2.92 -16.28 -13.69
N TRP A 100 -1.60 -16.40 -13.82
CA TRP A 100 -0.93 -17.70 -14.00
C TRP A 100 -1.15 -18.63 -12.81
N LEU A 101 -1.01 -18.14 -11.57
CA LEU A 101 -1.28 -18.91 -10.34
C LEU A 101 -2.74 -19.37 -10.28
N LEU A 102 -3.68 -18.47 -10.53
CA LEU A 102 -5.10 -18.78 -10.53
C LEU A 102 -5.45 -19.85 -11.58
N LYS A 103 -4.90 -19.70 -12.79
CA LYS A 103 -5.16 -20.63 -13.89
C LYS A 103 -4.66 -22.05 -13.61
N ASN A 104 -3.47 -22.17 -13.01
CA ASN A 104 -2.81 -23.46 -12.85
C ASN A 104 -3.15 -24.17 -11.52
N PHE A 105 -3.47 -23.40 -10.45
CA PHE A 105 -3.56 -23.97 -9.10
C PHE A 105 -4.81 -23.59 -8.31
N LEU A 106 -5.70 -22.73 -8.86
CA LEU A 106 -6.97 -22.46 -8.17
C LEU A 106 -7.89 -23.67 -8.36
N THR A 107 -7.93 -24.56 -7.40
CA THR A 107 -8.89 -25.66 -7.34
C THR A 107 -10.23 -25.16 -6.83
N VAL A 108 -11.06 -24.67 -7.74
CA VAL A 108 -12.49 -24.50 -7.45
C VAL A 108 -13.14 -25.85 -7.75
N SER A 109 -13.49 -26.64 -6.73
CA SER A 109 -14.26 -27.85 -6.94
C SER A 109 -15.61 -27.49 -7.56
N VAL A 110 -15.97 -28.14 -8.67
CA VAL A 110 -17.24 -27.92 -9.38
C VAL A 110 -18.45 -28.24 -8.52
N GLU A 111 -18.28 -28.98 -7.43
CA GLU A 111 -19.33 -29.36 -6.48
C GLU A 111 -19.77 -28.21 -5.57
N GLU A 112 -18.89 -27.26 -5.25
CA GLU A 112 -19.25 -26.09 -4.44
C GLU A 112 -20.08 -25.03 -5.18
N ARG A 113 -20.13 -25.08 -6.53
CA ARG A 113 -20.95 -24.16 -7.33
C ARG A 113 -22.44 -24.44 -7.33
N LYS A 114 -22.91 -25.59 -6.84
CA LYS A 114 -24.32 -25.98 -6.86
C LYS A 114 -25.15 -25.48 -5.67
N SER A 115 -24.57 -24.85 -4.67
CA SER A 115 -25.26 -24.39 -3.47
C SER A 115 -25.10 -22.91 -3.15
N VAL A 116 -24.65 -22.09 -4.10
CA VAL A 116 -24.63 -20.63 -3.89
C VAL A 116 -26.01 -20.08 -4.27
N GLU A 117 -26.99 -20.24 -3.40
CA GLU A 117 -28.02 -19.24 -3.27
C GLU A 117 -27.31 -17.94 -2.87
N LEU A 118 -27.48 -16.90 -3.70
CA LEU A 118 -26.96 -15.57 -3.42
C LEU A 118 -27.71 -15.00 -2.20
N ASP A 119 -27.31 -15.43 -1.02
CA ASP A 119 -27.75 -14.84 0.23
C ASP A 119 -26.98 -13.52 0.42
N PHE A 120 -27.62 -12.43 0.00
CA PHE A 120 -27.09 -11.07 0.22
C PHE A 120 -26.94 -10.70 1.69
N SER A 121 -27.39 -11.55 2.62
CA SER A 121 -27.15 -11.39 4.05
C SER A 121 -25.73 -11.81 4.45
N ARG A 122 -24.99 -12.59 3.61
CA ARG A 122 -23.61 -13.05 3.85
C ARG A 122 -22.52 -12.07 3.48
N ASN A 123 -22.81 -10.91 2.92
CA ASN A 123 -21.82 -9.83 2.76
C ASN A 123 -21.35 -9.22 4.11
N ARG A 124 -21.76 -9.83 5.24
CA ARG A 124 -21.22 -9.49 6.57
C ARG A 124 -20.13 -10.43 7.08
N SER A 125 -19.73 -11.47 6.35
CA SER A 125 -18.73 -12.45 6.84
C SER A 125 -17.29 -12.21 6.36
N TYR A 126 -16.99 -11.06 5.74
CA TYR A 126 -15.62 -10.54 5.65
C TYR A 126 -15.20 -9.74 6.89
N ALA A 127 -15.99 -9.77 7.94
CA ALA A 127 -15.75 -9.10 9.20
C ALA A 127 -15.92 -10.07 10.36
N GLN A 128 -15.03 -11.09 10.41
CA GLN A 128 -14.69 -11.75 11.68
C GLN A 128 -13.16 -11.86 11.81
N SER A 129 -12.40 -10.83 11.42
CA SER A 129 -11.45 -10.26 12.36
C SER A 129 -12.33 -9.68 13.46
N VAL A 130 -12.11 -10.07 14.70
CA VAL A 130 -12.57 -9.27 15.83
C VAL A 130 -11.97 -7.91 15.56
N ASP A 131 -12.78 -6.96 15.07
CA ASP A 131 -12.33 -5.61 14.80
C ASP A 131 -12.06 -4.99 16.17
N ASN A 132 -10.84 -5.15 16.65
CA ASN A 132 -10.32 -4.44 17.81
C ASN A 132 -10.11 -2.99 17.38
N PHE A 133 -11.21 -2.25 17.23
CA PHE A 133 -11.14 -0.81 17.09
C PHE A 133 -10.56 -0.21 18.35
N VAL A 134 -9.78 0.84 18.20
CA VAL A 134 -9.34 1.64 19.34
C VAL A 134 -10.59 2.35 19.91
N ASP A 135 -10.84 2.19 21.20
CA ASP A 135 -11.96 2.85 21.87
C ASP A 135 -11.75 4.38 21.82
N GLU A 136 -12.79 5.13 21.47
CA GLU A 136 -12.74 6.60 21.45
C GLU A 136 -12.30 7.18 22.81
N ASN A 137 -12.70 6.54 23.93
CA ASN A 137 -12.25 6.93 25.26
C ASN A 137 -10.72 6.75 25.45
N GLU A 138 -10.10 5.84 24.69
CA GLU A 138 -8.64 5.71 24.71
C GLU A 138 -7.94 6.87 23.98
N LEU A 139 -8.61 7.51 23.03
CA LEU A 139 -8.07 8.66 22.31
C LEU A 139 -8.08 9.93 23.14
N ASP A 140 -9.00 10.06 24.13
CA ASP A 140 -9.12 11.23 24.99
C ASP A 140 -7.81 11.57 25.70
N LYS A 141 -7.03 10.56 26.08
CA LYS A 141 -5.72 10.75 26.74
C LYS A 141 -4.67 11.41 25.83
N TYR A 142 -4.89 11.42 24.50
CA TYR A 142 -3.98 12.02 23.55
C TYR A 142 -4.43 13.40 23.06
N ARG A 143 -5.67 13.83 23.32
CA ARG A 143 -6.25 15.10 22.84
C ARG A 143 -5.61 16.31 23.50
N GLU A 144 -4.31 16.47 23.29
CA GLU A 144 -3.53 17.60 23.74
C GLU A 144 -2.74 18.20 22.59
N TYR A 145 -2.64 19.53 22.57
CA TYR A 145 -1.81 20.24 21.62
C TYR A 145 -0.34 20.18 22.03
N HIS A 146 0.55 20.03 21.06
CA HIS A 146 1.99 20.04 21.26
C HIS A 146 2.67 21.01 20.29
N PRO A 147 3.71 21.80 20.73
CA PRO A 147 4.39 22.79 19.86
C PRO A 147 4.95 22.23 18.54
N TYR A 148 5.23 20.94 18.48
CA TYR A 148 5.66 20.27 17.24
C TYR A 148 4.59 20.33 16.13
N MET A 149 3.30 20.35 16.49
CA MET A 149 2.20 20.48 15.52
C MET A 149 2.33 21.81 14.76
N TRP A 150 2.56 22.89 15.50
CA TRP A 150 2.77 24.24 14.94
C TRP A 150 4.03 24.32 14.09
N LYS A 151 5.11 23.68 14.55
CA LYS A 151 6.33 23.56 13.76
C LYS A 151 6.12 22.83 12.42
N ARG A 152 5.13 21.93 12.36
CA ARG A 152 4.71 21.20 11.16
C ARG A 152 3.53 21.89 10.46
N LYS A 153 3.29 23.18 10.74
CA LYS A 153 2.29 24.06 10.10
C LYS A 153 0.83 23.64 10.33
N MET A 154 0.55 22.72 11.28
CA MET A 154 -0.81 22.36 11.62
C MET A 154 -1.50 23.55 12.32
N THR A 155 -2.81 23.70 12.14
CA THR A 155 -3.63 24.64 12.87
C THR A 155 -4.55 23.91 13.84
N PRO A 156 -5.04 24.55 14.92
CA PRO A 156 -5.96 23.91 15.86
C PRO A 156 -7.16 23.28 15.15
N GLU A 157 -7.76 23.98 14.19
CA GLU A 157 -8.95 23.52 13.44
C GLU A 157 -8.67 22.21 12.69
N VAL A 158 -7.51 22.10 12.05
CA VAL A 158 -7.15 20.88 11.30
C VAL A 158 -6.72 19.77 12.25
N VAL A 159 -6.05 20.10 13.36
CA VAL A 159 -5.73 19.14 14.42
C VAL A 159 -7.00 18.51 14.99
N ASP A 160 -8.02 19.31 15.23
CA ASP A 160 -9.31 18.84 15.77
C ASP A 160 -10.10 18.02 14.73
N ILE A 161 -10.12 18.43 13.45
CA ILE A 161 -10.76 17.66 12.36
C ILE A 161 -10.20 16.24 12.25
N PHE A 162 -8.87 16.10 12.36
CA PHE A 162 -8.19 14.81 12.24
C PHE A 162 -7.98 14.10 13.59
N ASP A 163 -8.48 14.66 14.69
CA ASP A 163 -8.33 14.15 16.06
C ASP A 163 -6.84 13.87 16.41
N ILE A 164 -5.95 14.75 15.93
CA ILE A 164 -4.52 14.64 16.16
C ILE A 164 -4.21 15.02 17.61
N GLY A 165 -3.35 14.25 18.26
CA GLY A 165 -3.02 14.48 19.65
C GLY A 165 -1.54 14.26 19.96
N PHE A 166 -1.22 14.20 21.25
CA PHE A 166 0.12 13.97 21.75
C PHE A 166 0.14 12.88 22.83
N ASP A 167 0.96 11.88 22.63
CA ASP A 167 1.24 10.82 23.59
C ASP A 167 2.47 11.19 24.41
N LYS A 168 2.24 11.56 25.69
CA LYS A 168 3.30 11.96 26.63
C LYS A 168 4.24 10.82 26.98
N ASP A 169 3.73 9.59 26.99
CA ASP A 169 4.51 8.42 27.42
C ASP A 169 5.57 8.07 26.38
N THR A 170 5.26 8.30 25.08
CA THR A 170 6.15 7.98 23.98
C THR A 170 6.78 9.20 23.32
N ASP A 171 6.50 10.42 23.75
CA ASP A 171 6.90 11.69 23.11
C ASP A 171 6.57 11.69 21.60
N CYS A 172 5.34 11.35 21.27
CA CYS A 172 4.89 11.23 19.88
C CYS A 172 3.61 12.02 19.62
N ILE A 173 3.53 12.67 18.45
CA ILE A 173 2.25 13.11 17.90
C ILE A 173 1.48 11.86 17.46
N THR A 174 0.21 11.81 17.81
CA THR A 174 -0.70 10.71 17.47
C THR A 174 -1.62 11.09 16.32
N PHE A 175 -1.81 10.15 15.41
CA PHE A 175 -2.68 10.27 14.25
C PHE A 175 -3.65 9.09 14.29
N PRO A 176 -4.89 9.25 14.74
CA PRO A 176 -5.92 8.23 14.60
C PRO A 176 -6.14 7.90 13.12
N VAL A 177 -6.09 6.64 12.77
CA VAL A 177 -6.36 6.17 11.42
C VAL A 177 -7.72 5.50 11.39
N ARG A 178 -8.66 6.14 10.70
CA ARG A 178 -10.06 5.74 10.70
C ARG A 178 -10.45 5.00 9.42
N ASP A 179 -11.42 4.10 9.54
CA ASP A 179 -12.10 3.52 8.39
C ASP A 179 -13.13 4.52 7.81
N ILE A 180 -13.83 4.13 6.76
CA ILE A 180 -14.85 4.99 6.10
C ILE A 180 -16.08 5.27 6.99
N ASN A 181 -16.28 4.53 8.08
CA ASN A 181 -17.38 4.67 9.03
C ASN A 181 -16.98 5.50 10.26
N GLY A 182 -15.70 5.88 10.37
CA GLY A 182 -15.16 6.65 11.48
C GLY A 182 -14.57 5.81 12.61
N ASN A 183 -14.60 4.49 12.53
CA ASN A 183 -13.99 3.65 13.56
C ASN A 183 -12.47 3.81 13.52
N CYS A 184 -11.83 4.03 14.67
CA CYS A 184 -10.38 4.12 14.76
C CYS A 184 -9.76 2.72 14.68
N LEU A 185 -9.09 2.43 13.57
CA LEU A 185 -8.44 1.14 13.34
C LEU A 185 -7.17 1.00 14.16
N PHE A 186 -6.39 2.07 14.23
CA PHE A 186 -5.16 2.17 15.02
C PHE A 186 -4.71 3.62 15.14
N VAL A 187 -3.76 3.86 16.03
CA VAL A 187 -3.12 5.17 16.21
C VAL A 187 -1.69 5.10 15.68
N ALA A 188 -1.42 5.83 14.60
CA ALA A 188 -0.06 6.03 14.12
C ALA A 188 0.66 7.08 14.99
N ARG A 189 1.98 6.94 15.17
CA ARG A 189 2.78 7.79 16.08
C ARG A 189 3.98 8.37 15.37
N ARG A 190 4.18 9.67 15.52
CA ARG A 190 5.33 10.41 15.00
C ARG A 190 6.15 10.96 16.14
N SER A 191 7.40 10.52 16.28
CA SER A 191 8.30 11.07 17.31
C SER A 191 8.55 12.56 17.08
N VAL A 192 8.48 13.34 18.18
CA VAL A 192 8.80 14.78 18.15
C VAL A 192 10.32 15.02 18.20
N LYS A 193 11.10 13.99 18.58
CA LYS A 193 12.58 14.05 18.73
C LYS A 193 13.32 13.54 17.51
N THR A 194 12.75 12.57 16.79
CA THR A 194 13.42 11.89 15.67
C THR A 194 12.53 11.89 14.43
N LYS A 195 13.04 11.38 13.29
CA LYS A 195 12.24 11.19 12.08
C LYS A 195 11.40 9.90 12.11
N PHE A 196 11.34 9.21 13.24
CA PHE A 196 10.64 7.94 13.37
C PHE A 196 9.13 8.11 13.29
N PHE A 197 8.50 7.31 12.45
CA PHE A 197 7.05 7.18 12.31
C PHE A 197 6.67 5.72 12.54
N ASN A 198 5.79 5.46 13.50
CA ASN A 198 5.40 4.11 13.88
C ASN A 198 3.98 3.79 13.44
N TYR A 199 3.83 2.65 12.78
CA TYR A 199 2.55 2.00 12.51
C TYR A 199 2.53 0.66 13.23
N PRO A 200 1.42 0.25 13.86
CA PRO A 200 1.33 -1.08 14.44
C PRO A 200 1.61 -2.16 13.38
N SER A 201 2.37 -3.18 13.79
CA SER A 201 2.74 -4.28 12.88
C SER A 201 1.51 -5.06 12.42
N GLY A 202 1.47 -5.42 11.14
CA GLY A 202 0.40 -6.23 10.56
C GLY A 202 -0.90 -5.48 10.27
N THR A 203 -0.95 -4.16 10.44
CA THR A 203 -2.15 -3.37 10.09
C THR A 203 -2.18 -3.03 8.61
N GLU A 204 -3.32 -3.28 7.97
CA GLU A 204 -3.58 -2.78 6.62
C GLU A 204 -3.93 -1.28 6.72
N LYS A 205 -3.23 -0.47 5.93
CA LYS A 205 -3.40 0.99 5.95
C LYS A 205 -4.50 1.39 4.97
N PRO A 206 -5.61 2.01 5.44
CA PRO A 206 -6.59 2.63 4.55
C PRO A 206 -6.03 3.96 3.99
N VAL A 207 -6.78 4.59 3.10
CA VAL A 207 -6.52 5.98 2.68
C VAL A 207 -6.77 6.89 3.88
N TYR A 208 -5.73 7.56 4.37
CA TYR A 208 -5.84 8.51 5.47
C TYR A 208 -6.49 9.82 5.01
N GLY A 209 -7.41 10.35 5.77
CA GLY A 209 -8.17 11.54 5.42
C GLY A 209 -9.46 11.25 4.63
N LEU A 210 -9.74 9.99 4.31
CA LEU A 210 -10.95 9.62 3.57
C LEU A 210 -12.22 9.77 4.41
N TYR A 211 -12.16 9.43 5.69
CA TYR A 211 -13.29 9.63 6.62
C TYR A 211 -13.62 11.12 6.75
N GLU A 212 -12.62 11.95 6.98
CA GLU A 212 -12.75 13.40 7.14
C GLU A 212 -13.32 14.05 5.88
N LEU A 213 -12.92 13.57 4.68
CA LEU A 213 -13.55 14.00 3.42
C LEU A 213 -15.02 13.61 3.33
N ASN A 214 -15.36 12.42 3.81
CA ASN A 214 -16.76 11.95 3.80
C ASN A 214 -17.66 12.70 4.79
N CYS A 215 -17.07 13.35 5.80
CA CYS A 215 -17.78 14.19 6.77
C CYS A 215 -18.09 15.61 6.25
N LEU A 216 -17.58 15.99 5.08
CA LEU A 216 -17.86 17.31 4.51
C LEU A 216 -19.29 17.39 3.96
N ASP A 217 -19.96 18.52 4.17
CA ASP A 217 -21.31 18.79 3.62
C ASP A 217 -21.34 18.67 2.10
N THR A 218 -20.25 19.03 1.43
CA THR A 218 -20.10 18.92 -0.01
C THR A 218 -18.78 18.25 -0.36
N TYR A 219 -18.86 17.12 -1.06
CA TYR A 219 -17.67 16.39 -1.48
C TYR A 219 -16.87 17.16 -2.53
N PRO A 220 -15.54 17.28 -2.38
CA PRO A 220 -14.72 18.05 -3.31
C PRO A 220 -14.66 17.40 -4.71
N LYS A 221 -14.64 18.24 -5.76
CA LYS A 221 -14.52 17.78 -7.14
C LYS A 221 -13.11 17.27 -7.47
N GLU A 222 -12.11 17.79 -6.77
CA GLU A 222 -10.70 17.41 -6.90
C GLU A 222 -10.12 17.13 -5.51
N VAL A 223 -9.24 16.14 -5.44
CA VAL A 223 -8.56 15.73 -4.20
C VAL A 223 -7.08 15.52 -4.48
N ILE A 224 -6.24 16.04 -3.60
CA ILE A 224 -4.80 15.85 -3.67
C ILE A 224 -4.43 14.51 -3.02
N ILE A 225 -3.54 13.74 -3.65
CA ILE A 225 -3.00 12.49 -3.08
C ILE A 225 -1.56 12.74 -2.67
N CYS A 226 -1.31 12.67 -1.36
CA CYS A 226 0.01 12.83 -0.75
C CYS A 226 0.62 11.48 -0.35
N GLU A 227 1.93 11.45 -0.16
CA GLU A 227 2.61 10.28 0.37
C GLU A 227 2.44 10.16 1.88
N SER A 228 2.56 11.26 2.64
CA SER A 228 2.48 11.27 4.10
C SER A 228 1.23 11.96 4.64
N MET A 229 0.83 11.59 5.88
CA MET A 229 -0.27 12.24 6.62
C MET A 229 0.00 13.74 6.80
N ILE A 230 1.24 14.11 7.13
CA ILE A 230 1.60 15.51 7.39
C ILE A 230 1.42 16.38 6.14
N ASP A 231 1.73 15.85 4.96
CA ASP A 231 1.51 16.57 3.70
C ASP A 231 0.02 16.76 3.40
N ALA A 232 -0.77 15.71 3.60
CA ALA A 232 -2.22 15.81 3.45
C ALA A 232 -2.81 16.85 4.41
N ILE A 233 -2.42 16.83 5.69
CA ILE A 233 -2.82 17.80 6.70
C ILE A 233 -2.39 19.22 6.28
N THR A 234 -1.17 19.39 5.75
CA THR A 234 -0.69 20.70 5.26
C THR A 234 -1.55 21.22 4.11
N CYS A 235 -1.99 20.35 3.19
CA CYS A 235 -2.94 20.74 2.15
C CYS A 235 -4.25 21.27 2.76
N TRP A 236 -4.80 20.62 3.79
CA TRP A 236 -6.02 21.08 4.46
C TRP A 236 -5.81 22.45 5.13
N VAL A 237 -4.67 22.66 5.79
CA VAL A 237 -4.30 23.98 6.34
C VAL A 237 -4.24 25.05 5.23
N TYR A 238 -3.82 24.70 4.04
CA TYR A 238 -3.75 25.57 2.89
C TYR A 238 -5.07 25.68 2.11
N GLY A 239 -6.17 25.14 2.66
CA GLY A 239 -7.51 25.24 2.08
C GLY A 239 -7.76 24.32 0.88
N LYS A 240 -6.98 23.24 0.76
CA LYS A 240 -7.16 22.21 -0.27
C LYS A 240 -7.36 20.84 0.35
N TYR A 241 -8.32 20.09 -0.17
CA TYR A 241 -8.62 18.76 0.33
C TYR A 241 -7.63 17.71 -0.18
N ALA A 242 -7.11 16.90 0.73
CA ALA A 242 -6.11 15.91 0.43
C ALA A 242 -6.28 14.64 1.25
N VAL A 243 -5.71 13.56 0.75
CA VAL A 243 -5.60 12.25 1.42
C VAL A 243 -4.16 11.75 1.34
N ALA A 244 -3.79 10.79 2.21
CA ALA A 244 -2.46 10.21 2.21
C ALA A 244 -2.48 8.69 2.11
N LEU A 245 -1.45 8.14 1.42
CA LEU A 245 -1.24 6.71 1.25
C LEU A 245 -0.35 6.11 2.35
N ASN A 246 0.50 6.92 2.98
CA ASN A 246 1.50 6.48 3.95
C ASN A 246 2.45 5.42 3.38
N GLY A 247 2.93 5.67 2.17
CA GLY A 247 3.80 4.84 1.36
C GLY A 247 3.39 4.78 -0.10
N LEU A 248 3.73 3.68 -0.78
CA LEU A 248 3.51 3.53 -2.23
C LEU A 248 2.05 3.19 -2.64
N GLY A 249 1.15 3.07 -1.67
CA GLY A 249 -0.21 2.60 -1.87
C GLY A 249 -0.33 1.07 -1.85
N ASN A 250 -1.53 0.58 -1.52
CA ASN A 250 -1.91 -0.84 -1.51
C ASN A 250 -3.27 -1.04 -2.19
N ASP A 251 -3.68 -2.29 -2.37
CA ASP A 251 -4.90 -2.63 -3.12
C ASP A 251 -6.17 -2.08 -2.45
N LEU A 252 -6.24 -2.12 -1.11
CA LEU A 252 -7.34 -1.50 -0.37
C LEU A 252 -7.44 -0.01 -0.69
N GLN A 253 -6.31 0.70 -0.64
CA GLN A 253 -6.27 2.15 -0.92
C GLN A 253 -6.66 2.45 -2.36
N PHE A 254 -6.19 1.68 -3.34
CA PHE A 254 -6.60 1.87 -4.74
C PHE A 254 -8.09 1.60 -4.94
N ALA A 255 -8.64 0.58 -4.27
CA ALA A 255 -10.09 0.31 -4.29
C ALA A 255 -10.89 1.47 -3.65
N GLN A 256 -10.40 2.02 -2.54
CA GLN A 256 -11.01 3.19 -1.88
C GLN A 256 -10.97 4.42 -2.80
N LEU A 257 -9.80 4.75 -3.37
CA LEU A 257 -9.64 5.89 -4.28
C LEU A 257 -10.56 5.78 -5.51
N ASN A 258 -10.68 4.60 -6.09
CA ASN A 258 -11.58 4.38 -7.23
C ASN A 258 -13.07 4.61 -6.90
N LYS A 259 -13.48 4.39 -5.65
CA LYS A 259 -14.85 4.58 -5.17
C LYS A 259 -15.16 6.03 -4.78
N MET A 260 -14.14 6.88 -4.57
CA MET A 260 -14.35 8.29 -4.21
C MET A 260 -15.15 9.02 -5.28
N PRO A 261 -16.12 9.87 -4.93
CA PRO A 261 -16.98 10.55 -5.91
C PRO A 261 -16.31 11.76 -6.60
N CYS A 262 -15.07 12.12 -6.22
CA CYS A 262 -14.33 13.19 -6.90
C CYS A 262 -14.08 12.86 -8.38
N ARG A 263 -13.87 13.89 -9.20
CA ARG A 263 -13.62 13.74 -10.64
C ARG A 263 -12.15 13.72 -11.01
N LYS A 264 -11.32 14.29 -10.13
CA LYS A 264 -9.91 14.54 -10.40
C LYS A 264 -9.06 14.23 -9.17
N PHE A 265 -7.91 13.61 -9.42
CA PHE A 265 -6.83 13.53 -8.45
C PHE A 265 -5.63 14.35 -8.91
N ILE A 266 -5.01 15.04 -7.96
CA ILE A 266 -3.75 15.75 -8.15
C ILE A 266 -2.68 15.01 -7.34
N LEU A 267 -1.70 14.43 -8.01
CA LEU A 267 -0.64 13.69 -7.33
C LEU A 267 0.38 14.67 -6.74
N ALA A 268 0.62 14.55 -5.45
CA ALA A 268 1.58 15.33 -4.68
C ALA A 268 2.42 14.43 -3.76
N THR A 269 2.89 13.31 -4.30
CA THR A 269 3.85 12.44 -3.61
C THR A 269 5.23 13.08 -3.62
N ASP A 270 6.11 12.62 -2.74
CA ASP A 270 7.46 13.17 -2.57
C ASP A 270 8.20 13.32 -3.91
N ASN A 271 9.05 14.34 -4.01
CA ASN A 271 9.86 14.59 -5.20
C ASN A 271 11.16 13.77 -5.19
N ASP A 272 11.02 12.47 -5.00
CA ASP A 272 12.10 11.48 -5.00
C ASP A 272 11.71 10.23 -5.80
N GLU A 273 12.60 9.24 -5.84
CA GLU A 273 12.38 8.00 -6.58
C GLU A 273 11.17 7.20 -6.06
N ALA A 274 10.96 7.17 -4.74
CA ALA A 274 9.82 6.49 -4.14
C ALA A 274 8.50 7.16 -4.54
N GLY A 275 8.44 8.49 -4.48
CA GLY A 275 7.27 9.26 -4.91
C GLY A 275 6.97 9.09 -6.41
N GLN A 276 8.00 8.99 -7.27
CA GLN A 276 7.81 8.67 -8.69
C GLN A 276 7.20 7.28 -8.90
N LYS A 277 7.66 6.27 -8.15
CA LYS A 277 7.07 4.93 -8.16
C LYS A 277 5.61 4.96 -7.72
N ALA A 278 5.28 5.72 -6.66
CA ALA A 278 3.91 5.90 -6.19
C ALA A 278 3.02 6.53 -7.28
N ARG A 279 3.49 7.60 -7.97
CA ARG A 279 2.75 8.23 -9.09
C ARG A 279 2.48 7.24 -10.22
N LYS A 280 3.48 6.45 -10.63
CA LYS A 280 3.31 5.42 -11.67
C LYS A 280 2.24 4.41 -11.28
N ARG A 281 2.25 3.93 -10.02
CA ARG A 281 1.24 3.00 -9.50
C ARG A 281 -0.15 3.64 -9.51
N LEU A 282 -0.30 4.86 -8.99
CA LEU A 282 -1.58 5.56 -8.96
C LEU A 282 -2.16 5.71 -10.38
N ARG A 283 -1.35 6.10 -11.38
CA ARG A 283 -1.79 6.18 -12.78
C ARG A 283 -2.21 4.83 -13.36
N THR A 284 -1.63 3.74 -12.88
CA THR A 284 -1.95 2.37 -13.33
C THR A 284 -3.26 1.88 -12.73
N TYR A 285 -3.48 2.08 -11.43
CA TYR A 285 -4.59 1.45 -10.69
C TYR A 285 -5.84 2.32 -10.55
N ILE A 286 -5.72 3.64 -10.67
CA ILE A 286 -6.89 4.52 -10.64
C ILE A 286 -7.54 4.56 -12.02
N LYS A 287 -8.86 4.32 -12.03
CA LYS A 287 -9.68 4.28 -13.25
C LYS A 287 -10.74 5.40 -13.21
N ASN A 288 -11.14 5.85 -14.40
CA ASN A 288 -12.25 6.80 -14.58
C ASN A 288 -12.09 8.13 -13.81
N LYS A 289 -10.86 8.57 -13.58
CA LYS A 289 -10.51 9.84 -12.94
C LYS A 289 -9.53 10.61 -13.82
N LEU A 290 -9.65 11.91 -13.83
CA LEU A 290 -8.59 12.77 -14.33
C LEU A 290 -7.42 12.75 -13.34
N ILE A 291 -6.21 12.49 -13.81
CA ILE A 291 -5.01 12.46 -12.98
C ILE A 291 -4.01 13.48 -13.50
N THR A 292 -3.67 14.40 -12.64
CA THR A 292 -2.62 15.40 -12.85
C THR A 292 -1.60 15.30 -11.72
N GLU A 293 -0.50 16.04 -11.80
CA GLU A 293 0.49 16.09 -10.72
C GLU A 293 1.04 17.50 -10.52
N TYR A 294 1.43 17.80 -9.29
CA TYR A 294 2.15 19.03 -8.98
C TYR A 294 3.62 18.91 -9.32
N VAL A 295 4.16 19.96 -9.92
CA VAL A 295 5.60 20.15 -10.14
C VAL A 295 6.16 20.94 -8.98
N PHE A 296 6.99 20.29 -8.17
CA PHE A 296 7.64 20.94 -7.03
C PHE A 296 8.74 21.91 -7.49
N PRO A 297 8.90 23.07 -6.81
CA PRO A 297 10.04 23.95 -7.03
C PRO A 297 11.37 23.23 -6.72
N GLU A 298 12.45 23.72 -7.32
CA GLU A 298 13.79 23.21 -7.07
C GLU A 298 14.13 23.26 -5.56
N GLY A 299 14.69 22.19 -5.03
CA GLY A 299 15.06 22.05 -3.61
C GLY A 299 13.90 21.74 -2.66
N LYS A 300 12.66 21.62 -3.14
CA LYS A 300 11.49 21.21 -2.34
C LYS A 300 11.20 19.74 -2.54
N LYS A 301 11.03 19.02 -1.42
CA LYS A 301 10.82 17.58 -1.45
C LYS A 301 9.35 17.19 -1.39
N ASP A 302 8.59 17.82 -0.52
CA ASP A 302 7.20 17.47 -0.19
C ASP A 302 6.33 18.73 0.03
N ILE A 303 5.04 18.56 0.24
CA ILE A 303 4.10 19.66 0.47
C ILE A 303 4.43 20.44 1.75
N ASN A 304 4.87 19.75 2.81
CA ASN A 304 5.15 20.41 4.09
C ASN A 304 6.38 21.34 4.01
N ASP A 305 7.26 21.15 3.03
CA ASP A 305 8.39 22.06 2.77
C ASP A 305 7.94 23.41 2.17
N LEU A 306 6.76 23.48 1.54
CA LEU A 306 6.28 24.67 0.82
C LEU A 306 5.67 25.70 1.77
N SER A 307 5.89 26.99 1.50
CA SER A 307 5.04 28.04 2.05
C SER A 307 3.65 28.05 1.39
N LEU A 308 2.69 28.76 1.98
CA LEU A 308 1.35 28.92 1.39
C LEU A 308 1.43 29.56 -0.01
N GLU A 309 2.31 30.54 -0.19
CA GLU A 309 2.52 31.21 -1.48
C GLU A 309 3.08 30.23 -2.53
N GLU A 310 4.12 29.47 -2.18
CA GLU A 310 4.70 28.44 -3.06
C GLU A 310 3.67 27.38 -3.44
N PHE A 311 2.87 26.91 -2.46
CA PHE A 311 1.82 25.93 -2.69
C PHE A 311 0.73 26.44 -3.63
N THR A 312 0.27 27.69 -3.43
CA THR A 312 -0.77 28.31 -4.26
C THR A 312 -0.32 28.48 -5.71
N ASN A 313 0.98 28.67 -5.92
CA ASN A 313 1.58 28.87 -7.24
C ASN A 313 2.13 27.58 -7.88
N LEU A 314 1.86 26.39 -7.28
CA LEU A 314 2.29 25.13 -7.85
C LEU A 314 1.72 24.94 -9.26
N ARG A 315 2.61 24.64 -10.20
CA ARG A 315 2.22 24.27 -11.55
C ARG A 315 1.69 22.83 -11.54
N GLU A 316 0.54 22.65 -12.16
CA GLU A 316 -0.08 21.37 -12.38
C GLU A 316 0.18 20.89 -13.81
N ILE A 317 0.53 19.61 -13.98
CA ILE A 317 0.75 18.97 -15.29
C ILE A 317 0.01 17.62 -15.37
N PHE A 318 -0.15 17.08 -16.60
CA PHE A 318 -0.74 15.77 -16.87
C PHE A 318 0.28 14.63 -16.74
#